data_6d7dbd7a6d7b53ec6680e2f133b2cf91
#
_entry.id   6d7dbd7a6d7b53ec6680e2f133b2cf91
#
_cell.length_a   1.000
_cell.length_b   1.000
_cell.length_c   1.000
_cell.angle_alpha   90.00
_cell.angle_beta   90.00
_cell.angle_gamma   90.00
#
_symmetry.space_group_name_H-M   'P 1'
#
loop_
_entity.id
_entity.type
_entity.pdbx_description
1 polymer ?
#
loop_
_entity_poly.entity_id
_entity_poly.type
_entity_poly.pdbx_seq_one_letter_code
_entity_poly.pdbx_strand_id
1 'polypeptide(L)'
;MNEFLNILMEGESMQQKMKKQIQNKIEELLSKEFYCCVENLNEKNTIFSVNKNAQQPYIKILAYRNCVVICTSENLYSKVHQLLQNKNRDEIFELPLVYGQTIHYVPDDGAFAGEMRACPGQNTFDDCTGDSIELSDYEYKCLFYEDILSLRGLTGFENSLAFDENGLTETKAVFVARDNQQLIGVAGAAESSMDGVWEIGIDVKEEYRKAGLGTCLVKRLTKELLTRNIIPFYSASTTNIGSQMVAARCGYIPCWVDTFGTILDGSSVYNNLIQGFERI
;
A
#
# COMPACT_ATOMS: atom_id res chain seq x y z
N MET A 1 -37.01 21.29 -0.33
CA MET A 1 -35.71 21.97 -0.58
C MET A 1 -34.74 21.80 0.59
N ASN A 2 -35.19 21.72 1.83
CA ASN A 2 -34.28 21.48 2.99
C ASN A 2 -33.80 20.03 3.18
N GLU A 3 -34.61 19.03 2.81
CA GLU A 3 -34.19 17.63 2.92
C GLU A 3 -33.05 17.24 1.95
N PHE A 4 -33.08 17.79 0.72
CA PHE A 4 -32.01 17.52 -0.26
C PHE A 4 -30.67 18.17 0.13
N LEU A 5 -30.71 19.34 0.77
CA LEU A 5 -29.52 20.02 1.32
C LEU A 5 -28.96 19.28 2.52
N ASN A 6 -29.81 18.71 3.37
CA ASN A 6 -29.34 17.91 4.52
C ASN A 6 -28.68 16.59 4.08
N ILE A 7 -29.19 15.92 3.05
CA ILE A 7 -28.58 14.69 2.48
C ILE A 7 -27.20 15.01 1.87
N LEU A 8 -27.06 16.15 1.17
CA LEU A 8 -25.75 16.59 0.64
C LEU A 8 -24.78 16.97 1.76
N MET A 9 -25.26 17.65 2.79
CA MET A 9 -24.41 18.02 3.95
C MET A 9 -24.02 16.79 4.79
N GLU A 10 -24.89 15.79 4.92
CA GLU A 10 -24.58 14.53 5.57
C GLU A 10 -23.56 13.72 4.76
N GLY A 11 -23.61 13.73 3.43
CA GLY A 11 -22.64 13.07 2.55
C GLY A 11 -21.23 13.67 2.67
N GLU A 12 -21.11 15.00 2.64
CA GLU A 12 -19.82 15.68 2.86
C GLU A 12 -19.27 15.40 4.26
N SER A 13 -20.09 15.47 5.30
CA SER A 13 -19.72 15.15 6.67
C SER A 13 -19.23 13.71 6.83
N MET A 14 -19.84 12.75 6.11
CA MET A 14 -19.45 11.33 6.16
C MET A 14 -18.11 11.07 5.48
N GLN A 15 -17.86 11.66 4.30
CA GLN A 15 -16.58 11.57 3.61
C GLN A 15 -15.45 12.20 4.42
N GLN A 16 -15.67 13.37 5.00
CA GLN A 16 -14.68 14.00 5.87
C GLN A 16 -14.37 13.17 7.11
N LYS A 17 -15.38 12.54 7.73
CA LYS A 17 -15.19 11.61 8.85
C LYS A 17 -14.35 10.40 8.41
N MET A 18 -14.63 9.83 7.25
CA MET A 18 -13.89 8.68 6.71
C MET A 18 -12.42 9.05 6.46
N LYS A 19 -12.14 10.19 5.80
CA LYS A 19 -10.77 10.68 5.58
C LYS A 19 -10.01 10.86 6.88
N LYS A 20 -10.64 11.46 7.88
CA LYS A 20 -10.04 11.64 9.21
C LYS A 20 -9.77 10.30 9.90
N GLN A 21 -10.68 9.35 9.77
CA GLN A 21 -10.49 7.99 10.29
C GLN A 21 -9.31 7.29 9.62
N ILE A 22 -9.22 7.35 8.28
CA ILE A 22 -8.09 6.81 7.51
C ILE A 22 -6.79 7.45 7.98
N GLN A 23 -6.74 8.77 8.03
CA GLN A 23 -5.56 9.51 8.48
C GLN A 23 -5.11 9.08 9.88
N ASN A 24 -6.02 9.04 10.86
CA ASN A 24 -5.69 8.66 12.23
C ASN A 24 -5.13 7.23 12.29
N LYS A 25 -5.75 6.28 11.58
CA LYS A 25 -5.30 4.89 11.55
C LYS A 25 -3.95 4.72 10.86
N ILE A 26 -3.68 5.47 9.80
CA ILE A 26 -2.37 5.48 9.16
C ILE A 26 -1.31 6.10 10.07
N GLU A 27 -1.61 7.19 10.77
CA GLU A 27 -0.68 7.78 11.74
C GLU A 27 -0.38 6.83 12.90
N GLU A 28 -1.38 6.08 13.40
CA GLU A 28 -1.18 5.02 14.39
C GLU A 28 -0.29 3.89 13.85
N LEU A 29 -0.53 3.43 12.60
CA LEU A 29 0.30 2.42 11.91
C LEU A 29 1.76 2.88 11.82
N LEU A 30 1.99 4.09 11.28
CA LEU A 30 3.33 4.64 11.10
C LEU A 30 4.05 4.86 12.43
N SER A 31 3.35 5.34 13.46
CA SER A 31 3.88 5.50 14.81
C SER A 31 4.40 4.16 15.37
N LYS A 32 3.62 3.09 15.19
CA LYS A 32 3.98 1.74 15.63
C LYS A 32 5.16 1.17 14.84
N GLU A 33 5.15 1.27 13.52
CA GLU A 33 6.19 0.71 12.66
C GLU A 33 7.53 1.45 12.76
N PHE A 34 7.47 2.76 13.00
CA PHE A 34 8.66 3.61 13.09
C PHE A 34 9.04 3.99 14.53
N TYR A 35 8.40 3.38 15.55
CA TYR A 35 8.72 3.59 16.95
C TYR A 35 8.79 5.07 17.37
N CYS A 36 7.86 5.90 16.86
CA CYS A 36 7.76 7.32 17.17
C CYS A 36 6.37 7.67 17.73
N CYS A 37 6.21 8.87 18.31
CA CYS A 37 4.88 9.34 18.74
C CYS A 37 4.09 9.85 17.54
N VAL A 38 2.75 9.69 17.58
CA VAL A 38 1.84 10.19 16.52
C VAL A 38 1.98 11.70 16.34
N GLU A 39 2.15 12.45 17.44
CA GLU A 39 2.31 13.90 17.42
C GLU A 39 3.52 14.33 16.56
N ASN A 40 4.61 13.56 16.61
CA ASN A 40 5.82 13.84 15.83
C ASN A 40 5.58 13.79 14.32
N LEU A 41 4.66 12.95 13.84
CA LEU A 41 4.33 12.83 12.41
C LEU A 41 3.70 14.10 11.81
N ASN A 42 3.18 14.99 12.66
CA ASN A 42 2.58 16.26 12.26
C ASN A 42 3.54 17.45 12.30
N GLU A 43 4.78 17.24 12.74
CA GLU A 43 5.81 18.27 12.82
C GLU A 43 6.62 18.37 11.51
N LYS A 44 7.22 19.54 11.29
CA LYS A 44 8.14 19.77 10.16
C LYS A 44 9.59 19.52 10.63
N ASN A 45 9.89 18.29 11.01
CA ASN A 45 11.18 17.94 11.58
C ASN A 45 11.67 16.57 11.07
N THR A 46 12.98 16.33 11.25
CA THR A 46 13.57 15.00 11.16
C THR A 46 13.57 14.37 12.56
N ILE A 47 12.93 13.22 12.68
CA ILE A 47 12.77 12.47 13.92
C ILE A 47 13.69 11.26 13.86
N PHE A 48 14.41 11.01 14.95
CA PHE A 48 15.22 9.81 15.11
C PHE A 48 14.59 8.91 16.16
N SER A 49 14.33 7.67 15.80
CA SER A 49 13.72 6.67 16.68
C SER A 49 14.54 5.38 16.71
N VAL A 50 14.24 4.51 17.67
CA VAL A 50 14.96 3.25 17.88
C VAL A 50 13.99 2.08 17.88
N ASN A 51 14.21 1.13 16.98
CA ASN A 51 13.59 -0.18 17.04
C ASN A 51 14.35 -1.08 18.03
N LYS A 52 13.86 -1.14 19.26
CA LYS A 52 14.46 -1.98 20.33
C LYS A 52 14.34 -3.48 20.07
N ASN A 53 13.46 -3.90 19.16
CA ASN A 53 13.25 -5.30 18.80
C ASN A 53 14.17 -5.77 17.66
N ALA A 54 14.91 -4.85 17.02
CA ALA A 54 15.84 -5.20 15.96
C ALA A 54 17.02 -6.00 16.52
N GLN A 55 17.12 -7.26 16.07
CA GLN A 55 18.20 -8.19 16.48
C GLN A 55 19.51 -7.94 15.71
N GLN A 56 19.43 -7.26 14.57
CA GLN A 56 20.52 -6.97 13.65
C GLN A 56 20.58 -5.49 13.32
N PRO A 57 21.69 -4.98 12.75
CA PRO A 57 21.75 -3.60 12.27
C PRO A 57 20.61 -3.28 11.32
N TYR A 58 19.86 -2.23 11.65
CA TYR A 58 18.61 -1.89 10.98
C TYR A 58 18.49 -0.38 10.80
N ILE A 59 18.05 0.04 9.63
CA ILE A 59 17.65 1.41 9.34
C ILE A 59 16.46 1.40 8.38
N LYS A 60 15.37 2.06 8.75
CA LYS A 60 14.20 2.30 7.90
C LYS A 60 13.85 3.78 7.97
N ILE A 61 13.56 4.38 6.83
CA ILE A 61 13.30 5.82 6.72
C ILE A 61 11.89 6.03 6.17
N LEU A 62 11.15 6.93 6.79
CA LEU A 62 9.80 7.35 6.42
C LEU A 62 9.83 8.82 6.00
N ALA A 63 9.15 9.14 4.90
CA ALA A 63 8.70 10.49 4.58
C ALA A 63 7.17 10.51 4.64
N TYR A 64 6.63 11.27 5.57
CA TYR A 64 5.20 11.50 5.74
C TYR A 64 4.91 12.98 5.89
N ARG A 65 4.12 13.56 5.00
CA ARG A 65 3.85 15.01 4.95
C ARG A 65 5.15 15.83 4.95
N ASN A 66 5.38 16.61 6.01
CA ASN A 66 6.59 17.41 6.19
C ASN A 66 7.61 16.77 7.14
N CYS A 67 7.31 15.60 7.69
CA CYS A 67 8.15 14.86 8.62
C CYS A 67 9.01 13.82 7.89
N VAL A 68 10.21 13.61 8.38
CA VAL A 68 11.05 12.44 8.09
C VAL A 68 11.30 11.71 9.40
N VAL A 69 11.04 10.40 9.44
CA VAL A 69 11.40 9.56 10.58
C VAL A 69 12.50 8.60 10.16
N ILE A 70 13.59 8.59 10.91
CA ILE A 70 14.72 7.69 10.72
C ILE A 70 14.74 6.72 11.90
N CYS A 71 14.25 5.50 11.65
CA CYS A 71 14.19 4.43 12.64
C CYS A 71 15.40 3.51 12.50
N THR A 72 16.14 3.31 13.58
CA THR A 72 17.36 2.49 13.59
C THR A 72 17.33 1.43 14.68
N SER A 73 18.19 0.43 14.56
CA SER A 73 18.61 -0.37 15.72
C SER A 73 19.41 0.47 16.70
N GLU A 74 19.44 0.07 17.97
CA GLU A 74 20.11 0.84 19.05
C GLU A 74 21.59 1.06 18.78
N ASN A 75 22.29 0.04 18.26
CA ASN A 75 23.72 0.10 17.95
C ASN A 75 24.09 1.06 16.81
N LEU A 76 23.14 1.40 15.93
CA LEU A 76 23.35 2.35 14.81
C LEU A 76 22.92 3.77 15.16
N TYR A 77 22.13 3.98 16.19
CA TYR A 77 21.47 5.26 16.48
C TYR A 77 22.44 6.44 16.50
N SER A 78 23.49 6.37 17.30
CA SER A 78 24.43 7.49 17.47
C SER A 78 25.13 7.84 16.16
N LYS A 79 25.57 6.84 15.38
CA LYS A 79 26.26 7.04 14.10
C LYS A 79 25.32 7.64 13.06
N VAL A 80 24.10 7.10 12.92
CA VAL A 80 23.12 7.59 11.97
C VAL A 80 22.64 8.99 12.34
N HIS A 81 22.41 9.26 13.63
CA HIS A 81 22.04 10.59 14.10
C HIS A 81 23.12 11.63 13.76
N GLN A 82 24.39 11.33 14.06
CA GLN A 82 25.51 12.22 13.73
C GLN A 82 25.60 12.51 12.22
N LEU A 83 25.35 11.50 11.38
CA LEU A 83 25.43 11.60 9.94
C LEU A 83 24.29 12.42 9.34
N LEU A 84 23.07 12.28 9.89
CA LEU A 84 21.83 12.75 9.22
C LEU A 84 21.14 13.94 9.88
N GLN A 85 21.51 14.33 11.12
CA GLN A 85 20.82 15.38 11.88
C GLN A 85 20.76 16.76 11.21
N ASN A 86 21.68 17.06 10.29
CA ASN A 86 21.75 18.33 9.58
C ASN A 86 21.33 18.23 8.11
N LYS A 87 20.79 17.08 7.71
CA LYS A 87 20.34 16.85 6.33
C LYS A 87 18.84 17.11 6.18
N ASN A 88 18.46 17.68 5.06
CA ASN A 88 17.05 17.80 4.68
C ASN A 88 16.53 16.48 4.08
N ARG A 89 15.21 16.43 3.80
CA ARG A 89 14.53 15.24 3.25
C ARG A 89 15.20 14.71 1.99
N ASP A 90 15.48 15.58 1.02
CA ASP A 90 15.99 15.19 -0.29
C ASP A 90 17.40 14.63 -0.15
N GLU A 91 18.26 15.30 0.65
CA GLU A 91 19.60 14.82 0.96
C GLU A 91 19.60 13.46 1.68
N ILE A 92 18.58 13.18 2.52
CA ILE A 92 18.44 11.88 3.21
C ILE A 92 18.06 10.80 2.20
N PHE A 93 17.08 11.06 1.32
CA PHE A 93 16.57 10.06 0.39
C PHE A 93 17.49 9.82 -0.82
N GLU A 94 18.49 10.68 -1.06
CA GLU A 94 19.52 10.49 -2.08
C GLU A 94 20.78 9.74 -1.58
N LEU A 95 20.80 9.34 -0.30
CA LEU A 95 21.97 8.65 0.25
C LEU A 95 22.07 7.20 -0.27
N PRO A 96 23.30 6.68 -0.48
CA PRO A 96 23.51 5.30 -0.95
C PRO A 96 22.99 4.21 -0.01
N LEU A 97 22.71 4.55 1.25
CA LEU A 97 22.14 3.62 2.23
C LEU A 97 20.59 3.53 2.13
N VAL A 98 19.99 4.38 1.30
CA VAL A 98 18.54 4.41 1.09
C VAL A 98 18.19 3.61 -0.16
N TYR A 99 17.46 2.51 -0.01
CA TYR A 99 16.99 1.70 -1.12
C TYR A 99 15.62 1.09 -0.86
N GLY A 100 15.01 0.53 -1.91
CA GLY A 100 13.69 -0.09 -1.80
C GLY A 100 12.60 0.92 -1.48
N GLN A 101 12.70 2.14 -2.04
CA GLN A 101 11.70 3.18 -1.82
C GLN A 101 10.34 2.72 -2.35
N THR A 102 9.35 2.74 -1.47
CA THR A 102 7.99 2.34 -1.73
C THR A 102 7.04 3.50 -1.44
N ILE A 103 6.18 3.80 -2.39
CA ILE A 103 5.11 4.78 -2.22
C ILE A 103 3.87 4.03 -1.75
N HIS A 104 3.27 4.49 -0.68
CA HIS A 104 2.05 3.95 -0.13
C HIS A 104 0.89 4.91 -0.38
N TYR A 105 -0.22 4.36 -0.82
CA TYR A 105 -1.41 5.07 -1.27
C TYR A 105 -2.59 4.72 -0.38
N VAL A 106 -3.44 5.70 -0.09
CA VAL A 106 -4.68 5.51 0.66
C VAL A 106 -5.89 5.89 -0.19
N PRO A 107 -7.08 5.33 0.06
CA PRO A 107 -8.29 5.73 -0.64
C PRO A 107 -8.63 7.20 -0.39
N ASP A 108 -9.07 7.91 -1.45
CA ASP A 108 -9.59 9.27 -1.40
C ASP A 108 -10.95 9.35 -2.11
N ASP A 109 -11.48 10.54 -2.30
CA ASP A 109 -12.83 10.79 -2.87
C ASP A 109 -13.13 9.95 -4.11
N GLY A 110 -12.14 9.76 -4.99
CA GLY A 110 -12.28 8.91 -6.17
C GLY A 110 -12.57 7.43 -5.86
N ALA A 111 -12.09 6.92 -4.73
CA ALA A 111 -12.37 5.56 -4.26
C ALA A 111 -13.76 5.44 -3.63
N PHE A 112 -14.26 6.52 -2.99
CA PHE A 112 -15.57 6.57 -2.34
C PHE A 112 -16.70 6.89 -3.32
N ALA A 113 -16.43 7.67 -4.36
CA ALA A 113 -17.43 8.08 -5.37
C ALA A 113 -17.99 6.91 -6.21
N GLY A 114 -17.37 5.73 -6.12
CA GLY A 114 -17.84 4.50 -6.78
C GLY A 114 -19.18 3.94 -6.31
N GLU A 115 -19.81 4.53 -5.29
CA GLU A 115 -21.12 4.10 -4.81
C GLU A 115 -22.29 4.49 -5.72
N MET A 116 -22.13 5.51 -6.59
CA MET A 116 -23.24 6.00 -7.41
C MET A 116 -23.31 5.46 -8.84
N ARG A 117 -22.35 4.69 -9.28
CA ARG A 117 -22.47 3.95 -10.54
C ARG A 117 -22.32 2.46 -10.24
N ALA A 118 -23.47 1.83 -9.92
CA ALA A 118 -23.58 0.39 -10.07
C ALA A 118 -22.93 0.02 -11.39
N CYS A 119 -22.04 -0.98 -11.39
CA CYS A 119 -21.66 -1.63 -12.64
C CYS A 119 -22.87 -2.43 -13.14
N PRO A 120 -23.78 -1.83 -13.93
CA PRO A 120 -24.55 -2.60 -14.87
C PRO A 120 -23.53 -2.92 -15.97
N GLY A 121 -23.63 -4.02 -16.64
CA GLY A 121 -22.76 -4.53 -17.68
C GLY A 121 -22.48 -3.61 -18.87
N GLN A 122 -22.10 -2.36 -18.62
CA GLN A 122 -21.72 -1.35 -19.61
C GLN A 122 -20.65 -0.45 -18.97
N ASN A 123 -19.41 -0.86 -19.04
CA ASN A 123 -18.28 0.02 -18.80
C ASN A 123 -17.43 0.08 -20.06
N THR A 124 -17.81 0.97 -20.96
CA THR A 124 -16.86 1.56 -21.88
C THR A 124 -15.91 2.42 -21.05
N PHE A 125 -14.74 1.92 -20.70
CA PHE A 125 -13.62 2.76 -20.37
C PHE A 125 -13.14 3.34 -21.71
N ASP A 126 -13.38 4.64 -21.91
CA ASP A 126 -12.71 5.43 -22.93
C ASP A 126 -11.22 5.47 -22.57
N ASP A 127 -10.49 4.43 -22.96
CA ASP A 127 -9.06 4.46 -23.12
C ASP A 127 -8.77 4.33 -24.62
N CYS A 128 -7.95 5.24 -25.15
CA CYS A 128 -7.72 5.47 -26.56
C CYS A 128 -6.97 4.34 -27.30
N THR A 129 -7.23 3.08 -26.99
CA THR A 129 -6.71 1.91 -27.68
C THR A 129 -7.83 0.92 -28.01
N GLY A 130 -8.07 0.75 -29.28
CA GLY A 130 -9.25 0.17 -29.90
C GLY A 130 -9.50 -1.34 -29.79
N ASP A 131 -9.23 -1.98 -28.65
CA ASP A 131 -9.69 -3.34 -28.34
C ASP A 131 -10.29 -3.35 -26.93
N SER A 132 -11.57 -3.01 -26.81
CA SER A 132 -12.33 -3.11 -25.56
C SER A 132 -12.67 -4.57 -25.27
N ILE A 133 -11.86 -5.24 -24.45
CA ILE A 133 -12.29 -6.47 -23.80
C ILE A 133 -13.41 -6.08 -22.81
N GLU A 134 -14.63 -6.60 -23.03
CA GLU A 134 -15.73 -6.38 -22.11
C GLU A 134 -15.45 -7.12 -20.80
N LEU A 135 -15.07 -6.38 -19.75
CA LEU A 135 -14.87 -6.92 -18.40
C LEU A 135 -16.14 -7.56 -17.80
N SER A 136 -17.28 -7.42 -18.49
CA SER A 136 -18.57 -8.04 -18.14
C SER A 136 -18.58 -9.56 -18.33
N ASP A 137 -17.70 -10.12 -19.15
CA ASP A 137 -17.71 -11.54 -19.52
C ASP A 137 -16.99 -12.44 -18.53
N TYR A 138 -16.30 -11.84 -17.54
CA TYR A 138 -15.57 -12.60 -16.52
C TYR A 138 -16.43 -12.89 -15.30
N GLU A 139 -16.20 -14.04 -14.70
CA GLU A 139 -16.77 -14.41 -13.41
C GLU A 139 -15.97 -13.79 -12.27
N TYR A 140 -16.64 -13.08 -11.37
CA TYR A 140 -16.02 -12.42 -10.23
C TYR A 140 -16.51 -13.03 -8.92
N LYS A 141 -15.59 -13.25 -7.97
CA LYS A 141 -15.92 -13.72 -6.63
C LYS A 141 -15.03 -13.07 -5.57
N CYS A 142 -15.65 -12.70 -4.43
CA CYS A 142 -14.93 -12.32 -3.23
C CYS A 142 -14.82 -13.55 -2.30
N LEU A 143 -13.63 -13.81 -1.76
CA LEU A 143 -13.35 -14.88 -0.82
C LEU A 143 -12.70 -14.31 0.42
N PHE A 144 -12.97 -14.89 1.58
CA PHE A 144 -12.43 -14.48 2.86
C PHE A 144 -11.85 -15.67 3.62
N TYR A 145 -10.79 -15.46 4.38
CA TYR A 145 -10.21 -16.41 5.34
C TYR A 145 -10.02 -17.82 4.76
N GLU A 146 -10.72 -18.81 5.33
CA GLU A 146 -10.57 -20.21 4.95
C GLU A 146 -10.90 -20.51 3.48
N ASP A 147 -11.80 -19.75 2.87
CA ASP A 147 -12.14 -19.93 1.45
C ASP A 147 -10.94 -19.62 0.51
N ILE A 148 -10.00 -18.79 0.96
CA ILE A 148 -8.77 -18.44 0.21
C ILE A 148 -7.87 -19.66 0.05
N LEU A 149 -7.89 -20.59 1.00
CA LEU A 149 -7.08 -21.82 0.96
C LEU A 149 -7.39 -22.69 -0.26
N SER A 150 -8.57 -22.52 -0.87
CA SER A 150 -8.92 -23.17 -2.14
C SER A 150 -8.07 -22.72 -3.33
N LEU A 151 -7.34 -21.60 -3.19
CA LEU A 151 -6.43 -21.03 -4.19
C LEU A 151 -4.97 -21.49 -3.98
N ARG A 152 -4.70 -22.33 -2.99
CA ARG A 152 -3.37 -22.85 -2.69
C ARG A 152 -2.78 -23.58 -3.89
N GLY A 153 -1.48 -23.38 -4.14
CA GLY A 153 -0.76 -24.03 -5.24
C GLY A 153 -0.92 -23.36 -6.60
N LEU A 154 -1.72 -22.29 -6.70
CA LEU A 154 -1.76 -21.48 -7.91
C LEU A 154 -0.51 -20.59 -7.98
N THR A 155 0.12 -20.53 -9.15
CA THR A 155 1.32 -19.74 -9.44
C THR A 155 0.97 -18.48 -10.24
N GLY A 156 1.80 -17.44 -10.11
CA GLY A 156 1.62 -16.16 -10.83
C GLY A 156 0.68 -15.19 -10.08
N PHE A 157 0.42 -15.45 -8.79
CA PHE A 157 -0.43 -14.62 -7.93
C PHE A 157 0.23 -14.37 -6.55
N GLU A 158 1.56 -14.31 -6.54
CA GLU A 158 2.36 -14.26 -5.32
C GLU A 158 2.19 -12.96 -4.54
N ASN A 159 1.95 -11.82 -5.24
CA ASN A 159 1.73 -10.52 -4.57
C ASN A 159 0.35 -10.43 -3.88
N SER A 160 -0.63 -11.14 -4.40
CA SER A 160 -2.01 -11.07 -3.90
C SER A 160 -2.36 -12.21 -2.95
N LEU A 161 -1.75 -13.37 -3.08
CA LEU A 161 -2.04 -14.55 -2.28
C LEU A 161 -1.00 -14.82 -1.20
N ALA A 162 0.28 -14.52 -1.46
CA ALA A 162 1.40 -14.62 -0.53
C ALA A 162 1.42 -15.94 0.29
N PHE A 163 1.16 -17.09 -0.36
CA PHE A 163 1.27 -18.39 0.30
C PHE A 163 2.74 -18.72 0.60
N ASP A 164 3.01 -19.12 1.82
CA ASP A 164 4.31 -19.65 2.23
C ASP A 164 4.51 -21.13 1.78
N GLU A 165 5.68 -21.69 2.08
CA GLU A 165 6.02 -23.09 1.77
C GLU A 165 5.11 -24.14 2.44
N ASN A 166 4.47 -23.75 3.57
CA ASN A 166 3.51 -24.59 4.30
C ASN A 166 2.07 -24.42 3.75
N GLY A 167 1.90 -23.51 2.77
CA GLY A 167 0.62 -23.16 2.20
C GLY A 167 -0.26 -22.34 3.14
N LEU A 168 0.34 -21.56 4.04
CA LEU A 168 -0.31 -20.56 4.87
C LEU A 168 -0.18 -19.18 4.21
N THR A 169 -1.10 -18.27 4.50
CA THR A 169 -1.07 -16.92 3.97
C THR A 169 -1.56 -15.90 4.99
N GLU A 170 -0.95 -14.71 4.97
CA GLU A 170 -1.42 -13.53 5.70
C GLU A 170 -2.60 -12.83 4.99
N THR A 171 -2.89 -13.18 3.72
CA THR A 171 -4.03 -12.63 2.97
C THR A 171 -5.34 -13.07 3.60
N LYS A 172 -6.20 -12.12 3.95
CA LYS A 172 -7.47 -12.32 4.65
C LYS A 172 -8.70 -12.13 3.75
N ALA A 173 -8.55 -11.42 2.64
CA ALA A 173 -9.60 -11.22 1.64
C ALA A 173 -9.01 -11.23 0.24
N VAL A 174 -9.72 -11.79 -0.73
CA VAL A 174 -9.36 -11.70 -2.13
C VAL A 174 -10.58 -11.43 -3.00
N PHE A 175 -10.37 -10.67 -4.08
CA PHE A 175 -11.32 -10.54 -5.17
C PHE A 175 -10.71 -11.18 -6.41
N VAL A 176 -11.33 -12.22 -6.94
CA VAL A 176 -10.82 -13.02 -8.06
C VAL A 176 -11.63 -12.77 -9.31
N ALA A 177 -10.97 -12.86 -10.47
CA ALA A 177 -11.60 -12.92 -11.78
C ALA A 177 -11.26 -14.23 -12.47
N ARG A 178 -12.25 -14.83 -13.14
CA ARG A 178 -12.10 -16.07 -13.92
C ARG A 178 -12.66 -15.88 -15.33
N ASP A 179 -11.95 -16.44 -16.28
CA ASP A 179 -12.40 -16.63 -17.66
C ASP A 179 -12.53 -18.14 -17.90
N ASN A 180 -13.73 -18.62 -18.23
CA ASN A 180 -14.01 -20.06 -18.43
C ASN A 180 -13.40 -20.94 -17.33
N GLN A 181 -13.64 -20.62 -16.06
CA GLN A 181 -13.11 -21.25 -14.86
C GLN A 181 -11.59 -21.04 -14.60
N GLN A 182 -10.84 -20.52 -15.55
CA GLN A 182 -9.43 -20.21 -15.39
C GLN A 182 -9.27 -18.93 -14.56
N LEU A 183 -8.47 -18.97 -13.49
CA LEU A 183 -8.12 -17.78 -12.74
C LEU A 183 -7.22 -16.86 -13.58
N ILE A 184 -7.65 -15.62 -13.79
CA ILE A 184 -6.96 -14.65 -14.67
C ILE A 184 -6.42 -13.43 -13.90
N GLY A 185 -6.97 -13.15 -12.72
CA GLY A 185 -6.53 -12.05 -11.88
C GLY A 185 -7.02 -12.19 -10.45
N VAL A 186 -6.23 -11.69 -9.51
CA VAL A 186 -6.52 -11.69 -8.06
C VAL A 186 -6.06 -10.37 -7.47
N ALA A 187 -6.94 -9.66 -6.77
CA ALA A 187 -6.56 -8.66 -5.80
C ALA A 187 -6.68 -9.29 -4.41
N GLY A 188 -5.63 -9.23 -3.61
CA GLY A 188 -5.60 -9.79 -2.25
C GLY A 188 -5.32 -8.70 -1.24
N ALA A 189 -5.83 -8.85 -0.02
CA ALA A 189 -5.57 -7.93 1.08
C ALA A 189 -5.06 -8.69 2.30
N ALA A 190 -3.87 -8.33 2.77
CA ALA A 190 -3.24 -8.87 3.95
C ALA A 190 -3.31 -7.87 5.11
N GLU A 191 -3.49 -8.38 6.33
CA GLU A 191 -3.51 -7.56 7.53
C GLU A 191 -2.12 -6.98 7.81
N SER A 192 -2.05 -5.68 8.09
CA SER A 192 -0.80 -5.01 8.48
C SER A 192 -0.49 -5.24 9.96
N SER A 193 0.57 -4.61 10.45
CA SER A 193 0.88 -4.58 11.89
C SER A 193 -0.19 -3.86 12.74
N MET A 194 -1.20 -3.24 12.10
CA MET A 194 -2.29 -2.50 12.72
C MET A 194 -3.63 -3.14 12.40
N ASP A 195 -4.38 -3.50 13.43
CA ASP A 195 -5.72 -4.06 13.31
C ASP A 195 -6.66 -3.12 12.52
N GLY A 196 -7.36 -3.71 11.54
CA GLY A 196 -8.27 -2.99 10.66
C GLY A 196 -7.60 -2.14 9.57
N VAL A 197 -6.30 -2.27 9.35
CA VAL A 197 -5.56 -1.64 8.24
C VAL A 197 -4.89 -2.73 7.41
N TRP A 198 -5.30 -2.89 6.14
CA TRP A 198 -4.86 -4.00 5.29
C TRP A 198 -4.18 -3.52 4.01
N GLU A 199 -3.08 -4.17 3.63
CA GLU A 199 -2.35 -3.90 2.40
C GLU A 199 -2.92 -4.68 1.22
N ILE A 200 -3.15 -4.00 0.08
CA ILE A 200 -3.64 -4.62 -1.15
C ILE A 200 -2.49 -4.95 -2.09
N GLY A 201 -2.40 -6.21 -2.50
CA GLY A 201 -1.61 -6.71 -3.62
C GLY A 201 -2.49 -7.06 -4.81
N ILE A 202 -1.92 -7.03 -6.02
CA ILE A 202 -2.62 -7.35 -7.26
C ILE A 202 -1.74 -8.18 -8.18
N ASP A 203 -2.31 -9.23 -8.74
CA ASP A 203 -1.72 -10.00 -9.83
C ASP A 203 -2.74 -10.20 -10.94
N VAL A 204 -2.30 -10.01 -12.18
CA VAL A 204 -3.08 -10.27 -13.38
C VAL A 204 -2.19 -11.04 -14.35
N LYS A 205 -2.69 -12.12 -14.93
CA LYS A 205 -1.99 -12.87 -15.96
C LYS A 205 -1.62 -11.98 -17.13
N GLU A 206 -0.45 -12.21 -17.71
CA GLU A 206 0.16 -11.33 -18.69
C GLU A 206 -0.77 -11.03 -19.87
N GLU A 207 -1.43 -12.06 -20.40
CA GLU A 207 -2.37 -11.97 -21.52
C GLU A 207 -3.63 -11.14 -21.23
N TYR A 208 -3.96 -10.89 -19.95
CA TYR A 208 -5.12 -10.10 -19.51
C TYR A 208 -4.73 -8.72 -18.95
N ARG A 209 -3.45 -8.36 -19.04
CA ARG A 209 -2.96 -7.03 -18.59
C ARG A 209 -3.37 -5.95 -19.57
N LYS A 210 -3.31 -4.70 -19.10
CA LYS A 210 -3.61 -3.47 -19.86
C LYS A 210 -5.08 -3.30 -20.29
N ALA A 211 -5.96 -4.26 -19.98
CA ALA A 211 -7.40 -4.21 -20.25
C ALA A 211 -8.23 -3.63 -19.07
N GLY A 212 -7.58 -3.06 -18.05
CA GLY A 212 -8.27 -2.50 -16.86
C GLY A 212 -8.66 -3.52 -15.79
N LEU A 213 -8.39 -4.82 -15.98
CA LEU A 213 -8.78 -5.88 -15.02
C LEU A 213 -8.22 -5.66 -13.62
N GLY A 214 -6.92 -5.31 -13.51
CA GLY A 214 -6.31 -5.04 -12.22
C GLY A 214 -6.98 -3.88 -11.47
N THR A 215 -7.31 -2.79 -12.17
CA THR A 215 -8.07 -1.66 -11.62
C THR A 215 -9.46 -2.09 -11.14
N CYS A 216 -10.16 -2.92 -11.94
CA CYS A 216 -11.48 -3.45 -11.57
C CYS A 216 -11.42 -4.27 -10.28
N LEU A 217 -10.46 -5.20 -10.17
CA LEU A 217 -10.30 -6.07 -8.99
C LEU A 217 -9.96 -5.27 -7.73
N VAL A 218 -8.99 -4.34 -7.81
CA VAL A 218 -8.61 -3.50 -6.68
C VAL A 218 -9.78 -2.63 -6.23
N LYS A 219 -10.52 -1.99 -7.15
CA LYS A 219 -11.72 -1.20 -6.79
C LYS A 219 -12.78 -2.03 -6.06
N ARG A 220 -13.05 -3.25 -6.56
CA ARG A 220 -14.05 -4.13 -5.94
C ARG A 220 -13.62 -4.59 -4.56
N LEU A 221 -12.34 -4.98 -4.39
CA LEU A 221 -11.80 -5.35 -3.09
C LEU A 221 -11.80 -4.15 -2.12
N THR A 222 -11.36 -2.97 -2.57
CA THR A 222 -11.40 -1.73 -1.77
C THR A 222 -12.81 -1.47 -1.22
N LYS A 223 -13.82 -1.55 -2.07
CA LYS A 223 -15.22 -1.35 -1.66
C LYS A 223 -15.63 -2.37 -0.60
N GLU A 224 -15.32 -3.63 -0.82
CA GLU A 224 -15.67 -4.71 0.12
C GLU A 224 -15.01 -4.51 1.49
N LEU A 225 -13.74 -4.09 1.53
CA LEU A 225 -13.02 -3.81 2.77
C LEU A 225 -13.62 -2.60 3.51
N LEU A 226 -13.86 -1.50 2.81
CA LEU A 226 -14.45 -0.30 3.41
C LEU A 226 -15.84 -0.55 4.00
N THR A 227 -16.69 -1.38 3.37
CA THR A 227 -18.01 -1.76 3.94
C THR A 227 -17.87 -2.55 5.24
N ARG A 228 -16.72 -3.16 5.50
CA ARG A 228 -16.38 -3.89 6.73
C ARG A 228 -15.59 -3.05 7.74
N ASN A 229 -15.48 -1.74 7.52
CA ASN A 229 -14.68 -0.82 8.33
C ASN A 229 -13.18 -1.18 8.36
N ILE A 230 -12.68 -1.85 7.32
CA ILE A 230 -11.27 -2.13 7.11
C ILE A 230 -10.71 -1.07 6.18
N ILE A 231 -9.63 -0.41 6.60
CA ILE A 231 -8.96 0.61 5.83
C ILE A 231 -7.92 -0.07 4.93
N PRO A 232 -8.13 -0.09 3.61
CA PRO A 232 -7.13 -0.60 2.70
C PRO A 232 -6.07 0.47 2.42
N PHE A 233 -4.82 0.03 2.25
CA PHE A 233 -3.79 0.83 1.60
C PHE A 233 -3.14 0.01 0.49
N TYR A 234 -2.49 0.70 -0.44
CA TYR A 234 -1.84 0.08 -1.59
C TYR A 234 -0.39 0.53 -1.66
N SER A 235 0.54 -0.37 -1.94
CA SER A 235 1.95 -0.02 -2.04
C SER A 235 2.53 -0.32 -3.42
N ALA A 236 3.47 0.51 -3.85
CA ALA A 236 4.20 0.32 -5.08
C ALA A 236 5.62 0.86 -4.96
N SER A 237 6.60 0.08 -5.42
CA SER A 237 7.95 0.60 -5.61
C SER A 237 7.93 1.87 -6.48
N THR A 238 8.82 2.81 -6.19
CA THR A 238 8.96 4.07 -6.96
C THR A 238 9.22 3.83 -8.46
N THR A 239 9.73 2.67 -8.84
CA THR A 239 9.98 2.28 -10.22
C THR A 239 8.85 1.48 -10.86
N ASN A 240 7.85 1.01 -10.09
CA ASN A 240 6.73 0.24 -10.60
C ASN A 240 5.58 1.14 -11.06
N ILE A 241 5.76 1.80 -12.20
CA ILE A 241 4.77 2.72 -12.76
C ILE A 241 3.42 2.03 -13.02
N GLY A 242 3.44 0.75 -13.42
CA GLY A 242 2.21 -0.01 -13.64
C GLY A 242 1.32 -0.09 -12.41
N SER A 243 1.88 -0.46 -11.25
CA SER A 243 1.17 -0.49 -9.97
C SER A 243 0.71 0.90 -9.51
N GLN A 244 1.56 1.92 -9.67
CA GLN A 244 1.19 3.30 -9.34
C GLN A 244 -0.02 3.78 -10.15
N MET A 245 -0.08 3.44 -11.45
CA MET A 245 -1.22 3.74 -12.31
C MET A 245 -2.49 3.00 -11.88
N VAL A 246 -2.38 1.77 -11.39
CA VAL A 246 -3.53 1.04 -10.82
C VAL A 246 -4.06 1.78 -9.59
N ALA A 247 -3.19 2.15 -8.65
CA ALA A 247 -3.57 2.91 -7.46
C ALA A 247 -4.31 4.20 -7.82
N ALA A 248 -3.74 5.02 -8.70
CA ALA A 248 -4.33 6.29 -9.14
C ALA A 248 -5.71 6.08 -9.82
N ARG A 249 -5.85 5.08 -10.71
CA ARG A 249 -7.12 4.75 -11.37
C ARG A 249 -8.18 4.21 -10.41
N CYS A 250 -7.77 3.66 -9.28
CA CYS A 250 -8.67 3.21 -8.21
C CYS A 250 -9.13 4.34 -7.30
N GLY A 251 -8.63 5.56 -7.48
CA GLY A 251 -8.96 6.71 -6.62
C GLY A 251 -8.13 6.77 -5.35
N TYR A 252 -6.95 6.13 -5.35
CA TYR A 252 -5.97 6.23 -4.27
C TYR A 252 -5.04 7.41 -4.51
N ILE A 253 -4.61 8.04 -3.43
CA ILE A 253 -3.62 9.13 -3.44
C ILE A 253 -2.36 8.70 -2.68
N PRO A 254 -1.17 9.18 -3.07
CA PRO A 254 0.06 8.92 -2.32
C PRO A 254 -0.05 9.57 -0.93
N CYS A 255 0.36 8.82 0.09
CA CYS A 255 0.26 9.22 1.49
C CYS A 255 1.63 9.28 2.18
N TRP A 256 2.44 8.23 2.02
CA TRP A 256 3.81 8.21 2.55
C TRP A 256 4.76 7.46 1.62
N VAL A 257 6.06 7.69 1.84
CA VAL A 257 7.14 6.91 1.23
C VAL A 257 7.97 6.33 2.35
N ASP A 258 8.32 5.05 2.24
CA ASP A 258 9.30 4.46 3.13
C ASP A 258 10.38 3.68 2.36
N THR A 259 11.37 3.22 3.10
CA THR A 259 12.45 2.37 2.58
C THR A 259 12.35 0.97 3.15
N PHE A 260 12.98 -0.01 2.54
CA PHE A 260 13.16 -1.29 3.20
C PHE A 260 13.99 -1.12 4.47
N GLY A 261 13.70 -1.92 5.50
CA GLY A 261 14.57 -2.04 6.65
C GLY A 261 15.89 -2.68 6.21
N THR A 262 16.95 -1.87 6.15
CA THR A 262 18.27 -2.33 5.70
C THR A 262 18.96 -3.08 6.83
N ILE A 263 19.33 -4.32 6.62
CA ILE A 263 20.22 -5.07 7.49
C ILE A 263 21.66 -4.79 7.02
N LEU A 264 22.43 -4.07 7.81
CA LEU A 264 23.83 -3.73 7.54
C LEU A 264 24.78 -4.85 8.05
N ASP A 265 24.48 -6.10 7.70
CA ASP A 265 25.25 -7.28 8.16
C ASP A 265 26.23 -7.81 7.13
N GLY A 266 26.40 -7.14 6.03
CA GLY A 266 27.21 -7.62 4.93
C GLY A 266 26.45 -8.38 3.85
N SER A 267 25.18 -8.68 4.03
CA SER A 267 24.35 -9.42 3.06
C SER A 267 23.74 -8.54 1.97
N SER A 268 23.67 -7.23 2.18
CA SER A 268 23.10 -6.29 1.21
C SER A 268 23.98 -6.12 -0.02
N VAL A 269 23.39 -6.10 -1.21
CA VAL A 269 24.08 -5.78 -2.48
C VAL A 269 24.73 -4.39 -2.48
N TYR A 270 24.32 -3.51 -1.57
CA TYR A 270 24.84 -2.16 -1.39
C TYR A 270 25.95 -2.03 -0.34
N ASN A 271 26.41 -3.14 0.26
CA ASN A 271 27.46 -3.10 1.26
C ASN A 271 28.74 -2.39 0.80
N ASN A 272 29.13 -2.58 -0.44
CA ASN A 272 30.31 -1.90 -1.01
C ASN A 272 30.11 -0.38 -1.06
N LEU A 273 28.88 0.10 -1.23
CA LEU A 273 28.54 1.53 -1.19
C LEU A 273 28.50 2.05 0.25
N ILE A 274 27.96 1.26 1.16
CA ILE A 274 27.85 1.59 2.59
C ILE A 274 29.23 1.64 3.24
N GLN A 275 30.13 0.72 2.92
CA GLN A 275 31.53 0.72 3.41
C GLN A 275 32.31 1.96 2.92
N GLY A 276 31.97 2.51 1.76
CA GLY A 276 32.51 3.77 1.27
C GLY A 276 32.17 4.97 2.17
N PHE A 277 31.02 4.92 2.85
CA PHE A 277 30.54 5.94 3.80
C PHE A 277 31.25 5.92 5.15
N GLU A 278 31.86 4.80 5.53
CA GLU A 278 32.61 4.69 6.78
C GLU A 278 33.93 5.47 6.74
N ARG A 279 34.34 5.95 5.57
CA ARG A 279 35.60 6.66 5.33
C ARG A 279 35.43 8.16 5.08
N ILE A 280 34.21 8.69 5.12
CA ILE A 280 33.90 10.11 5.09
C ILE A 280 33.51 10.59 6.48
#